data_62a407da632a70a83dfe5972dd354f85
#
_entry.id   62a407da632a70a83dfe5972dd354f85
#
_cell.length_a   1.000
_cell.length_b   1.000
_cell.length_c   1.000
_cell.angle_alpha   90.00
_cell.angle_beta   90.00
_cell.angle_gamma   90.00
#
_symmetry.space_group_name_H-M   'P 1'
#
loop_
_entity.id
_entity.type
_entity.pdbx_description
1 polymer ?
#
loop_
_entity_poly.entity_id
_entity_poly.type
_entity_poly.pdbx_seq_one_letter_code
_entity_poly.pdbx_strand_id
1 'polypeptide(L)'
;MVSVDDTALAVRDSGGHGRPVVYLNGSYATQRSWRPVISELGTDWRHITFDERARGKSKKSADYSFEACLRDIDAVLAARGVQRPLLVGWSYGAALAAQWATRNPDRVAGVVMVDGGYPWDYLATVDNGDWEAGRAEIRRLFRKMRVPMAIAGLLGLAARMSAAQAAEVNIELNEIVAASDPVFDLVTFPMRFIVGTGGALGATEEDHAAMRATLDPILARNPNIQISAKVASNHTGIVRKDYRAIAAAVREIAAASHSAGH
;
A
#
# COMPACT_ATOMS: atom_id res chain seq x y z
N MET A 1 -16.53 -12.33 -5.51
CA MET A 1 -16.33 -11.10 -6.30
C MET A 1 -17.14 -9.98 -5.68
N VAL A 2 -16.58 -8.77 -5.67
CA VAL A 2 -17.28 -7.55 -5.29
C VAL A 2 -17.30 -6.64 -6.53
N SER A 3 -18.48 -6.24 -6.97
CA SER A 3 -18.65 -5.33 -8.11
C SER A 3 -18.42 -3.90 -7.66
N VAL A 4 -17.68 -3.14 -8.46
CA VAL A 4 -17.42 -1.70 -8.28
C VAL A 4 -17.18 -1.08 -9.64
N ASP A 5 -17.81 0.06 -9.91
CA ASP A 5 -17.74 0.75 -11.21
C ASP A 5 -17.96 -0.24 -12.39
N ASP A 6 -17.00 -0.30 -13.33
CA ASP A 6 -17.00 -1.19 -14.50
C ASP A 6 -16.28 -2.54 -14.28
N THR A 7 -15.88 -2.85 -13.05
CA THR A 7 -15.04 -4.02 -12.73
C THR A 7 -15.61 -4.88 -11.61
N ALA A 8 -14.92 -5.96 -11.28
CA ALA A 8 -15.23 -6.81 -10.14
C ALA A 8 -13.93 -7.33 -9.48
N LEU A 9 -13.85 -7.13 -8.18
CA LEU A 9 -12.69 -7.44 -7.37
C LEU A 9 -12.79 -8.86 -6.79
N ALA A 10 -11.70 -9.60 -6.86
CA ALA A 10 -11.57 -10.91 -6.23
C ALA A 10 -11.21 -10.71 -4.76
N VAL A 11 -12.20 -10.88 -3.89
CA VAL A 11 -12.07 -10.70 -2.44
C VAL A 11 -12.06 -12.05 -1.74
N ARG A 12 -11.20 -12.19 -0.74
CA ARG A 12 -11.23 -13.26 0.25
C ARG A 12 -11.51 -12.65 1.62
N ASP A 13 -12.33 -13.32 2.38
CA ASP A 13 -12.69 -12.97 3.73
C ASP A 13 -12.66 -14.24 4.56
N SER A 14 -11.86 -14.27 5.63
CA SER A 14 -11.80 -15.44 6.52
C SER A 14 -13.07 -15.65 7.33
N GLY A 15 -13.94 -14.63 7.38
CA GLY A 15 -15.08 -14.63 8.29
C GLY A 15 -14.65 -14.53 9.75
N GLY A 16 -15.57 -14.87 10.67
CA GLY A 16 -15.33 -14.84 12.11
C GLY A 16 -15.66 -13.50 12.75
N HIS A 17 -15.53 -13.46 14.10
CA HIS A 17 -15.87 -12.29 14.93
C HIS A 17 -14.62 -11.49 15.35
N GLY A 18 -13.44 -11.90 14.91
CA GLY A 18 -12.18 -11.20 15.20
C GLY A 18 -12.14 -9.79 14.61
N ARG A 19 -11.22 -8.98 15.11
CA ARG A 19 -10.97 -7.63 14.56
C ARG A 19 -10.66 -7.71 13.08
N PRO A 20 -11.32 -6.90 12.22
CA PRO A 20 -11.06 -6.93 10.80
C PRO A 20 -9.72 -6.27 10.44
N VAL A 21 -8.92 -6.98 9.69
CA VAL A 21 -7.69 -6.51 9.06
C VAL A 21 -7.86 -6.57 7.55
N VAL A 22 -7.73 -5.44 6.88
CA VAL A 22 -7.83 -5.31 5.42
C VAL A 22 -6.45 -5.04 4.84
N TYR A 23 -6.08 -5.80 3.83
CA TYR A 23 -4.75 -5.81 3.24
C TYR A 23 -4.77 -5.19 1.85
N LEU A 24 -3.90 -4.19 1.63
CA LEU A 24 -3.75 -3.45 0.39
C LEU A 24 -2.39 -3.77 -0.24
N ASN A 25 -2.39 -4.27 -1.48
CA ASN A 25 -1.21 -4.81 -2.11
C ASN A 25 -0.27 -3.74 -2.69
N GLY A 26 1.00 -4.10 -2.89
CA GLY A 26 1.90 -3.31 -3.73
C GLY A 26 1.47 -3.34 -5.20
N SER A 27 1.95 -2.42 -6.01
CA SER A 27 1.47 -2.07 -7.37
C SER A 27 1.17 -3.27 -8.29
N TYR A 28 1.97 -4.31 -8.25
CA TYR A 28 1.85 -5.48 -9.15
C TYR A 28 1.66 -6.79 -8.38
N ALA A 29 1.53 -6.71 -7.05
CA ALA A 29 1.32 -7.85 -6.19
C ALA A 29 -0.13 -8.34 -6.23
N THR A 30 -0.36 -9.46 -5.60
CA THR A 30 -1.69 -10.03 -5.40
C THR A 30 -1.93 -10.31 -3.92
N GLN A 31 -3.18 -10.48 -3.55
CA GLN A 31 -3.58 -10.84 -2.18
C GLN A 31 -2.84 -12.05 -1.59
N ARG A 32 -2.19 -12.88 -2.44
CA ARG A 32 -1.40 -14.03 -1.98
C ARG A 32 -0.16 -13.63 -1.18
N SER A 33 0.36 -12.43 -1.39
CA SER A 33 1.54 -11.91 -0.68
C SER A 33 1.33 -11.87 0.83
N TRP A 34 0.09 -11.72 1.28
CA TRP A 34 -0.26 -11.58 2.69
C TRP A 34 -0.37 -12.89 3.47
N ARG A 35 -0.25 -14.06 2.80
CA ARG A 35 -0.37 -15.36 3.47
C ARG A 35 0.53 -15.53 4.70
N PRO A 36 1.81 -15.13 4.70
CA PRO A 36 2.66 -15.29 5.89
C PRO A 36 2.17 -14.43 7.06
N VAL A 37 1.74 -13.18 6.81
CA VAL A 37 1.21 -12.27 7.84
C VAL A 37 -0.10 -12.83 8.41
N ILE A 38 -1.00 -13.29 7.56
CA ILE A 38 -2.28 -13.91 7.94
C ILE A 38 -2.05 -15.16 8.81
N SER A 39 -1.12 -16.02 8.40
CA SER A 39 -0.76 -17.22 9.15
C SER A 39 -0.17 -16.90 10.53
N GLU A 40 0.63 -15.83 10.63
CA GLU A 40 1.24 -15.36 11.87
C GLU A 40 0.23 -14.73 12.83
N LEU A 41 -0.74 -13.99 12.32
CA LEU A 41 -1.81 -13.38 13.11
C LEU A 41 -2.80 -14.45 13.62
N GLY A 42 -3.09 -15.49 12.82
CA GLY A 42 -3.96 -16.59 13.19
C GLY A 42 -5.45 -16.26 13.06
N THR A 43 -6.29 -17.13 13.64
CA THR A 43 -7.75 -17.13 13.47
C THR A 43 -8.49 -16.15 14.39
N ASP A 44 -7.80 -15.52 15.34
CA ASP A 44 -8.40 -14.52 16.24
C ASP A 44 -8.70 -13.19 15.54
N TRP A 45 -8.29 -13.08 14.28
CA TRP A 45 -8.50 -11.93 13.42
C TRP A 45 -9.39 -12.30 12.23
N ARG A 46 -10.18 -11.33 11.76
CA ARG A 46 -10.89 -11.46 10.49
C ARG A 46 -10.05 -10.84 9.38
N HIS A 47 -9.58 -11.66 8.46
CA HIS A 47 -8.69 -11.24 7.38
C HIS A 47 -9.46 -11.01 6.09
N ILE A 48 -9.34 -9.79 5.55
CA ILE A 48 -9.95 -9.41 4.28
C ILE A 48 -8.82 -9.02 3.32
N THR A 49 -8.68 -9.79 2.26
CA THR A 49 -7.72 -9.53 1.18
C THR A 49 -8.44 -9.42 -0.14
N PHE A 50 -7.95 -8.59 -1.03
CA PHE A 50 -8.47 -8.53 -2.39
C PHE A 50 -7.34 -8.24 -3.39
N ASP A 51 -7.58 -8.59 -4.63
CA ASP A 51 -6.73 -8.16 -5.74
C ASP A 51 -7.30 -6.85 -6.27
N GLU A 52 -6.49 -5.82 -6.44
CA GLU A 52 -6.90 -4.56 -7.06
C GLU A 52 -7.22 -4.78 -8.54
N ARG A 53 -7.80 -3.79 -9.20
CA ARG A 53 -8.20 -3.79 -10.62
C ARG A 53 -7.10 -4.33 -11.51
N ALA A 54 -7.41 -5.28 -12.40
CA ALA A 54 -6.53 -5.99 -13.32
C ALA A 54 -5.43 -6.84 -12.66
N ARG A 55 -5.38 -6.98 -11.32
CA ARG A 55 -4.40 -7.86 -10.65
C ARG A 55 -5.05 -9.20 -10.29
N GLY A 56 -4.23 -10.22 -10.19
CA GLY A 56 -4.65 -11.54 -9.75
C GLY A 56 -5.92 -12.05 -10.43
N LYS A 57 -7.00 -12.23 -9.67
CA LYS A 57 -8.30 -12.71 -10.15
C LYS A 57 -9.34 -11.60 -10.37
N SER A 58 -9.03 -10.35 -10.04
CA SER A 58 -9.92 -9.21 -10.29
C SER A 58 -10.03 -8.90 -11.77
N LYS A 59 -11.16 -8.38 -12.21
CA LYS A 59 -11.38 -8.04 -13.61
C LYS A 59 -10.58 -6.77 -13.99
N LYS A 60 -10.42 -6.55 -15.29
CA LYS A 60 -9.92 -5.28 -15.83
C LYS A 60 -10.94 -4.18 -15.63
N SER A 61 -10.50 -2.94 -15.74
CA SER A 61 -11.30 -1.72 -15.70
C SER A 61 -10.86 -0.78 -16.81
N ALA A 62 -11.65 0.19 -17.15
CA ALA A 62 -11.23 1.33 -17.96
C ALA A 62 -10.48 2.37 -17.11
N ASP A 63 -10.78 2.45 -15.81
CA ASP A 63 -10.22 3.39 -14.84
C ASP A 63 -9.29 2.68 -13.86
N TYR A 64 -8.01 3.04 -13.88
CA TYR A 64 -6.97 2.56 -12.95
C TYR A 64 -6.43 3.69 -12.06
N SER A 65 -7.09 4.84 -12.00
CA SER A 65 -6.68 5.97 -11.19
C SER A 65 -6.59 5.61 -9.70
N PHE A 66 -5.82 6.37 -8.98
CA PHE A 66 -5.69 6.23 -7.53
C PHE A 66 -7.04 6.39 -6.83
N GLU A 67 -7.86 7.33 -7.28
CA GLU A 67 -9.22 7.54 -6.77
C GLU A 67 -10.14 6.34 -7.02
N ALA A 68 -10.00 5.66 -8.16
CA ALA A 68 -10.73 4.43 -8.43
C ALA A 68 -10.32 3.32 -7.44
N CYS A 69 -9.04 3.23 -7.09
CA CYS A 69 -8.57 2.26 -6.10
C CYS A 69 -9.03 2.60 -4.66
N LEU A 70 -9.22 3.88 -4.33
CA LEU A 70 -9.84 4.28 -3.06
C LEU A 70 -11.31 3.85 -2.99
N ARG A 71 -12.07 3.99 -4.09
CA ARG A 71 -13.45 3.48 -4.19
C ARG A 71 -13.51 1.96 -4.07
N ASP A 72 -12.49 1.24 -4.54
CA ASP A 72 -12.38 -0.21 -4.36
C ASP A 72 -12.34 -0.60 -2.88
N ILE A 73 -11.63 0.16 -2.04
CA ILE A 73 -11.60 -0.06 -0.59
C ILE A 73 -13.02 0.09 -0.01
N ASP A 74 -13.70 1.18 -0.32
CA ASP A 74 -15.07 1.41 0.15
C ASP A 74 -16.03 0.29 -0.28
N ALA A 75 -15.95 -0.14 -1.54
CA ALA A 75 -16.78 -1.22 -2.06
C ALA A 75 -16.53 -2.55 -1.33
N VAL A 76 -15.26 -2.88 -1.06
CA VAL A 76 -14.89 -4.10 -0.31
C VAL A 76 -15.40 -4.03 1.12
N LEU A 77 -15.20 -2.91 1.81
CA LEU A 77 -15.67 -2.70 3.20
C LEU A 77 -17.18 -2.83 3.29
N ALA A 78 -17.90 -2.15 2.40
CA ALA A 78 -19.37 -2.20 2.36
C ALA A 78 -19.89 -3.63 2.10
N ALA A 79 -19.33 -4.31 1.08
CA ALA A 79 -19.73 -5.67 0.72
C ALA A 79 -19.41 -6.72 1.80
N ARG A 80 -18.49 -6.43 2.73
CA ARG A 80 -18.13 -7.31 3.84
C ARG A 80 -18.69 -6.87 5.19
N GLY A 81 -19.43 -5.76 5.23
CA GLY A 81 -20.00 -5.21 6.46
C GLY A 81 -18.92 -4.81 7.47
N VAL A 82 -17.81 -4.23 6.99
CA VAL A 82 -16.69 -3.80 7.82
C VAL A 82 -16.75 -2.30 8.04
N GLN A 83 -16.78 -1.88 9.31
CA GLN A 83 -16.91 -0.47 9.67
C GLN A 83 -15.58 0.19 10.05
N ARG A 84 -14.78 -0.44 10.90
CA ARG A 84 -13.53 0.11 11.44
C ARG A 84 -12.38 -0.91 11.32
N PRO A 85 -11.84 -1.17 10.12
CA PRO A 85 -10.73 -2.09 9.95
C PRO A 85 -9.41 -1.51 10.47
N LEU A 86 -8.47 -2.41 10.77
CA LEU A 86 -7.05 -2.12 10.65
C LEU A 86 -6.66 -2.25 9.18
N LEU A 87 -6.04 -1.23 8.60
CA LEU A 87 -5.50 -1.29 7.25
C LEU A 87 -4.02 -1.68 7.29
N VAL A 88 -3.61 -2.61 6.47
CA VAL A 88 -2.20 -2.99 6.27
C VAL A 88 -1.87 -2.80 4.81
N GLY A 89 -1.08 -1.79 4.50
CA GLY A 89 -0.72 -1.46 3.12
C GLY A 89 0.77 -1.65 2.86
N TRP A 90 1.12 -2.24 1.72
CA TRP A 90 2.49 -2.39 1.27
C TRP A 90 2.74 -1.56 0.01
N SER A 91 3.83 -0.75 -0.01
CA SER A 91 4.22 0.02 -1.19
C SER A 91 3.07 0.91 -1.68
N TYR A 92 2.53 0.69 -2.89
CA TYR A 92 1.33 1.34 -3.41
C TYR A 92 0.14 1.26 -2.43
N GLY A 93 -0.08 0.08 -1.85
CA GLY A 93 -1.13 -0.14 -0.86
C GLY A 93 -0.93 0.68 0.42
N ALA A 94 0.30 1.05 0.78
CA ALA A 94 0.55 1.95 1.91
C ALA A 94 0.07 3.37 1.60
N ALA A 95 0.34 3.88 0.40
CA ALA A 95 -0.20 5.18 -0.03
C ALA A 95 -1.74 5.18 -0.05
N LEU A 96 -2.36 4.12 -0.57
CA LEU A 96 -3.82 3.94 -0.53
C LEU A 96 -4.35 3.94 0.91
N ALA A 97 -3.70 3.19 1.82
CA ALA A 97 -4.10 3.10 3.21
C ALA A 97 -4.06 4.47 3.91
N ALA A 98 -2.96 5.22 3.74
CA ALA A 98 -2.81 6.55 4.32
C ALA A 98 -3.87 7.52 3.79
N GLN A 99 -4.02 7.62 2.48
CA GLN A 99 -4.98 8.53 1.84
C GLN A 99 -6.44 8.19 2.19
N TRP A 100 -6.79 6.90 2.19
CA TRP A 100 -8.15 6.49 2.56
C TRP A 100 -8.42 6.76 4.04
N ALA A 101 -7.50 6.40 4.92
CA ALA A 101 -7.67 6.53 6.36
C ALA A 101 -7.78 7.99 6.81
N THR A 102 -6.97 8.90 6.25
CA THR A 102 -7.02 10.33 6.60
C THR A 102 -8.28 11.02 6.09
N ARG A 103 -8.89 10.52 5.01
CA ARG A 103 -10.22 10.98 4.54
C ARG A 103 -11.37 10.36 5.35
N ASN A 104 -11.12 9.30 6.11
CA ASN A 104 -12.11 8.54 6.86
C ASN A 104 -11.64 8.23 8.30
N PRO A 105 -11.20 9.21 9.10
CA PRO A 105 -10.52 8.96 10.38
C PRO A 105 -11.41 8.20 11.39
N ASP A 106 -12.71 8.43 11.37
CA ASP A 106 -13.67 7.75 12.25
C ASP A 106 -14.00 6.32 11.80
N ARG A 107 -13.65 5.97 10.57
CA ARG A 107 -13.95 4.66 9.94
C ARG A 107 -12.73 3.73 9.94
N VAL A 108 -11.62 4.09 10.57
CA VAL A 108 -10.41 3.28 10.66
C VAL A 108 -10.02 3.04 12.11
N ALA A 109 -9.47 1.86 12.43
CA ALA A 109 -8.94 1.56 13.76
C ALA A 109 -7.44 1.88 13.86
N GLY A 110 -6.75 1.93 12.72
CA GLY A 110 -5.35 2.26 12.58
C GLY A 110 -4.76 1.72 11.28
N VAL A 111 -3.52 2.08 11.00
CA VAL A 111 -2.83 1.77 9.75
C VAL A 111 -1.43 1.22 10.00
N VAL A 112 -1.08 0.12 9.32
CA VAL A 112 0.30 -0.37 9.20
C VAL A 112 0.81 -0.09 7.80
N MET A 113 1.84 0.74 7.72
CA MET A 113 2.54 1.15 6.51
C MET A 113 3.75 0.26 6.29
N VAL A 114 3.72 -0.62 5.31
CA VAL A 114 4.82 -1.55 5.03
C VAL A 114 5.63 -1.05 3.86
N ASP A 115 6.77 -0.48 4.17
CA ASP A 115 7.78 0.03 3.22
C ASP A 115 7.18 0.79 2.04
N GLY A 116 6.42 1.84 2.35
CA GLY A 116 5.76 2.68 1.34
C GLY A 116 5.02 3.85 1.95
N GLY A 117 4.52 4.74 1.08
CA GLY A 117 3.83 5.96 1.48
C GLY A 117 4.75 7.04 2.08
N TYR A 118 6.06 6.95 1.83
CA TYR A 118 7.01 8.01 2.20
C TYR A 118 6.73 9.26 1.34
N PRO A 119 6.70 10.48 1.91
CA PRO A 119 6.54 11.71 1.12
C PRO A 119 7.83 12.04 0.36
N TRP A 120 8.08 11.28 -0.68
CA TRP A 120 9.29 11.33 -1.49
C TRP A 120 8.98 11.74 -2.92
N ASP A 121 9.61 12.83 -3.38
CA ASP A 121 9.48 13.29 -4.75
C ASP A 121 10.53 12.62 -5.65
N TYR A 122 10.22 11.41 -6.11
CA TYR A 122 11.06 10.71 -7.06
C TYR A 122 11.19 11.45 -8.39
N LEU A 123 10.14 12.12 -8.85
CA LEU A 123 10.17 12.85 -10.13
C LEU A 123 11.15 14.03 -10.08
N ALA A 124 11.30 14.67 -8.92
CA ALA A 124 12.27 15.73 -8.72
C ALA A 124 13.74 15.22 -8.66
N THR A 125 13.95 13.92 -8.42
CA THR A 125 15.32 13.34 -8.45
C THR A 125 15.84 13.07 -9.86
N VAL A 126 14.94 13.07 -10.84
CA VAL A 126 15.27 12.84 -12.25
C VAL A 126 15.55 14.17 -12.93
N ASP A 127 16.63 14.23 -13.68
CA ASP A 127 17.01 15.37 -14.55
C ASP A 127 16.88 16.75 -13.90
N ASN A 128 17.53 16.94 -12.73
CA ASN A 128 17.57 18.20 -11.97
C ASN A 128 16.20 18.78 -11.57
N GLY A 129 15.22 17.93 -11.34
CA GLY A 129 13.89 18.34 -10.87
C GLY A 129 12.89 18.65 -11.99
N ASP A 130 13.21 18.29 -13.23
CA ASP A 130 12.25 18.36 -14.33
C ASP A 130 11.23 17.20 -14.26
N TRP A 131 10.05 17.49 -13.75
CA TRP A 131 8.96 16.52 -13.64
C TRP A 131 8.52 15.94 -14.99
N GLU A 132 8.57 16.74 -16.08
CA GLU A 132 8.21 16.22 -17.41
C GLU A 132 9.26 15.22 -17.91
N ALA A 133 10.55 15.46 -17.66
CA ALA A 133 11.61 14.51 -17.93
C ALA A 133 11.43 13.23 -17.08
N GLY A 134 11.07 13.36 -15.80
CA GLY A 134 10.76 12.24 -14.92
C GLY A 134 9.61 11.37 -15.42
N ARG A 135 8.49 12.01 -15.82
CA ARG A 135 7.34 11.32 -16.44
C ARG A 135 7.73 10.62 -17.74
N ALA A 136 8.50 11.29 -18.58
CA ALA A 136 8.98 10.72 -19.85
C ALA A 136 9.87 9.48 -19.61
N GLU A 137 10.72 9.49 -18.59
CA GLU A 137 11.56 8.36 -18.23
C GLU A 137 10.72 7.17 -17.74
N ILE A 138 9.73 7.39 -16.89
CA ILE A 138 8.79 6.35 -16.45
C ILE A 138 8.09 5.75 -17.68
N ARG A 139 7.53 6.56 -18.57
CA ARG A 139 6.89 6.08 -19.80
C ARG A 139 7.86 5.30 -20.68
N ARG A 140 9.12 5.72 -20.78
CA ARG A 140 10.17 5.02 -21.52
C ARG A 140 10.49 3.66 -20.93
N LEU A 141 10.62 3.58 -19.59
CA LEU A 141 10.88 2.34 -18.87
C LEU A 141 9.76 1.33 -19.11
N PHE A 142 8.51 1.70 -18.89
CA PHE A 142 7.37 0.82 -19.08
C PHE A 142 7.20 0.38 -20.54
N ARG A 143 7.51 1.25 -21.50
CA ARG A 143 7.50 0.89 -22.93
C ARG A 143 8.53 -0.21 -23.26
N LYS A 144 9.73 -0.16 -22.65
CA LYS A 144 10.73 -1.24 -22.78
C LYS A 144 10.24 -2.54 -22.14
N MET A 145 9.48 -2.46 -21.05
CA MET A 145 8.95 -3.62 -20.33
C MET A 145 7.64 -4.18 -20.91
N ARG A 146 7.10 -3.62 -21.99
CA ARG A 146 5.77 -4.00 -22.52
C ARG A 146 5.60 -5.50 -22.79
N VAL A 147 6.63 -6.16 -23.36
CA VAL A 147 6.56 -7.58 -23.69
C VAL A 147 6.70 -8.46 -22.45
N PRO A 148 7.72 -8.27 -21.58
CA PRO A 148 7.79 -8.97 -20.32
C PRO A 148 6.53 -8.83 -19.47
N MET A 149 5.97 -7.61 -19.37
CA MET A 149 4.75 -7.36 -18.59
C MET A 149 3.53 -8.08 -19.19
N ALA A 150 3.37 -8.11 -20.52
CA ALA A 150 2.28 -8.81 -21.15
C ALA A 150 2.35 -10.31 -20.87
N ILE A 151 3.54 -10.92 -20.96
CA ILE A 151 3.76 -12.34 -20.64
C ILE A 151 3.47 -12.61 -19.16
N ALA A 152 4.01 -11.80 -18.27
CA ALA A 152 3.78 -11.94 -16.82
C ALA A 152 2.29 -11.78 -16.48
N GLY A 153 1.58 -10.85 -17.14
CA GLY A 153 0.13 -10.67 -16.99
C GLY A 153 -0.68 -11.88 -17.44
N LEU A 154 -0.31 -12.52 -18.56
CA LEU A 154 -0.94 -13.76 -19.02
C LEU A 154 -0.72 -14.92 -18.04
N LEU A 155 0.45 -14.99 -17.41
CA LEU A 155 0.80 -16.00 -16.42
C LEU A 155 0.21 -15.68 -15.03
N GLY A 156 -0.48 -14.54 -14.85
CA GLY A 156 -1.02 -14.09 -13.56
C GLY A 156 0.05 -13.66 -12.55
N LEU A 157 1.26 -13.34 -13.04
CA LEU A 157 2.41 -12.90 -12.22
C LEU A 157 2.51 -11.37 -12.12
N ALA A 158 1.78 -10.64 -12.97
CA ALA A 158 1.71 -9.19 -12.96
C ALA A 158 0.28 -8.69 -13.23
N ALA A 159 0.08 -7.37 -13.14
CA ALA A 159 -1.19 -6.74 -13.52
C ALA A 159 -1.46 -6.91 -15.03
N ARG A 160 -2.74 -7.11 -15.38
CA ARG A 160 -3.20 -7.31 -16.75
C ARG A 160 -3.63 -5.98 -17.39
N MET A 161 -2.90 -4.93 -17.12
CA MET A 161 -3.02 -3.62 -17.76
C MET A 161 -1.94 -3.45 -18.85
N SER A 162 -2.13 -2.54 -19.78
CA SER A 162 -1.10 -2.19 -20.77
C SER A 162 0.10 -1.51 -20.10
N ALA A 163 1.25 -1.55 -20.76
CA ALA A 163 2.44 -0.84 -20.27
C ALA A 163 2.21 0.68 -20.15
N ALA A 164 1.41 1.26 -21.05
CA ALA A 164 1.05 2.68 -20.98
C ALA A 164 0.19 2.97 -19.74
N GLN A 165 -0.84 2.17 -19.47
CA GLN A 165 -1.66 2.31 -18.27
C GLN A 165 -0.82 2.14 -16.98
N ALA A 166 0.08 1.16 -16.97
CA ALA A 166 0.97 0.94 -15.84
C ALA A 166 1.96 2.11 -15.62
N ALA A 167 2.41 2.77 -16.69
CA ALA A 167 3.22 3.98 -16.58
C ALA A 167 2.44 5.13 -15.95
N GLU A 168 1.20 5.39 -16.41
CA GLU A 168 0.37 6.47 -15.86
C GLU A 168 0.02 6.22 -14.38
N VAL A 169 -0.32 4.99 -13.99
CA VAL A 169 -0.53 4.63 -12.57
C VAL A 169 0.72 4.88 -11.73
N ASN A 170 1.92 4.64 -12.28
CA ASN A 170 3.18 4.91 -11.58
C ASN A 170 3.45 6.40 -11.46
N ILE A 171 3.20 7.18 -12.51
CA ILE A 171 3.34 8.64 -12.52
C ILE A 171 2.41 9.24 -11.47
N GLU A 172 1.11 8.91 -11.53
CA GLU A 172 0.11 9.38 -10.56
C GLU A 172 0.51 9.04 -9.11
N LEU A 173 0.99 7.81 -8.86
CA LEU A 173 1.49 7.43 -7.55
C LEU A 173 2.62 8.35 -7.08
N ASN A 174 3.63 8.59 -7.92
CA ASN A 174 4.76 9.44 -7.54
C ASN A 174 4.31 10.88 -7.24
N GLU A 175 3.40 11.44 -8.01
CA GLU A 175 2.81 12.76 -7.76
C GLU A 175 2.06 12.83 -6.42
N ILE A 176 1.25 11.81 -6.12
CA ILE A 176 0.49 11.72 -4.87
C ILE A 176 1.43 11.58 -3.68
N VAL A 177 2.47 10.76 -3.79
CA VAL A 177 3.43 10.54 -2.69
C VAL A 177 4.28 11.77 -2.46
N ALA A 178 4.73 12.45 -3.53
CA ALA A 178 5.46 13.71 -3.43
C ALA A 178 4.66 14.79 -2.67
N ALA A 179 3.34 14.84 -2.90
CA ALA A 179 2.43 15.79 -2.26
C ALA A 179 1.90 15.31 -0.89
N SER A 180 2.35 14.16 -0.37
CA SER A 180 1.68 13.50 0.77
C SER A 180 2.14 13.99 2.15
N ASP A 181 3.16 14.84 2.27
CA ASP A 181 3.64 15.31 3.59
C ASP A 181 2.52 15.90 4.46
N PRO A 182 1.64 16.80 3.96
CA PRO A 182 0.54 17.35 4.75
C PRO A 182 -0.53 16.32 5.15
N VAL A 183 -0.62 15.19 4.46
CA VAL A 183 -1.58 14.11 4.78
C VAL A 183 -1.30 13.54 6.17
N PHE A 184 -0.03 13.51 6.57
CA PHE A 184 0.36 12.99 7.87
C PHE A 184 -0.03 13.89 9.05
N ASP A 185 -0.32 15.17 8.81
CA ASP A 185 -0.86 16.08 9.82
C ASP A 185 -2.33 15.76 10.16
N LEU A 186 -3.03 15.13 9.23
CA LEU A 186 -4.43 14.71 9.40
C LEU A 186 -4.58 13.37 10.14
N VAL A 187 -3.48 12.69 10.48
CA VAL A 187 -3.52 11.39 11.15
C VAL A 187 -3.86 11.56 12.63
N THR A 188 -5.09 11.18 13.01
CA THR A 188 -5.60 11.19 14.39
C THR A 188 -5.73 9.79 14.99
N PHE A 189 -5.34 8.77 14.25
CA PHE A 189 -5.41 7.35 14.60
C PHE A 189 -4.01 6.73 14.65
N PRO A 190 -3.80 5.60 15.31
CA PRO A 190 -2.50 4.94 15.36
C PRO A 190 -2.02 4.54 13.95
N MET A 191 -0.82 5.01 13.57
CA MET A 191 -0.15 4.63 12.34
C MET A 191 1.24 4.07 12.66
N ARG A 192 1.58 2.92 12.09
CA ARG A 192 2.84 2.21 12.35
C ARG A 192 3.57 1.93 11.05
N PHE A 193 4.85 2.32 10.99
CA PHE A 193 5.72 2.03 9.84
C PHE A 193 6.58 0.80 10.10
N ILE A 194 6.66 -0.08 9.11
CA ILE A 194 7.67 -1.12 8.98
C ILE A 194 8.59 -0.70 7.84
N VAL A 195 9.81 -0.34 8.17
CA VAL A 195 10.77 0.25 7.23
C VAL A 195 11.79 -0.79 6.79
N GLY A 196 11.84 -1.09 5.49
CA GLY A 196 12.90 -1.91 4.90
C GLY A 196 14.21 -1.13 4.81
N THR A 197 15.32 -1.69 5.30
CA THR A 197 16.65 -1.06 5.20
C THR A 197 17.50 -1.62 4.05
N GLY A 198 17.03 -2.72 3.41
CA GLY A 198 17.65 -3.24 2.19
C GLY A 198 17.36 -2.35 0.97
N GLY A 199 18.19 -2.51 -0.06
CA GLY A 199 18.02 -1.76 -1.30
C GLY A 199 16.77 -2.13 -2.10
N ALA A 200 16.40 -1.32 -3.07
CA ALA A 200 15.39 -1.63 -4.07
C ALA A 200 15.96 -1.46 -5.49
N LEU A 201 15.33 -2.11 -6.45
CA LEU A 201 15.73 -2.01 -7.86
C LEU A 201 15.55 -0.56 -8.35
N GLY A 202 16.61 0.00 -8.93
CA GLY A 202 16.55 1.27 -9.64
C GLY A 202 16.85 2.52 -8.82
N ALA A 203 17.18 2.39 -7.52
CA ALA A 203 17.59 3.50 -6.68
C ALA A 203 18.89 3.18 -5.93
N THR A 204 19.66 4.19 -5.62
CA THR A 204 20.91 4.06 -4.84
C THR A 204 20.62 3.90 -3.35
N GLU A 205 21.62 3.50 -2.56
CA GLU A 205 21.50 3.49 -1.09
C GLU A 205 21.24 4.89 -0.53
N GLU A 206 21.81 5.92 -1.15
CA GLU A 206 21.65 7.32 -0.78
C GLU A 206 20.20 7.78 -1.03
N ASP A 207 19.61 7.47 -2.20
CA ASP A 207 18.21 7.76 -2.50
C ASP A 207 17.26 7.11 -1.48
N HIS A 208 17.56 5.86 -1.11
CA HIS A 208 16.75 5.16 -0.10
C HIS A 208 16.90 5.75 1.30
N ALA A 209 18.09 6.19 1.67
CA ALA A 209 18.34 6.85 2.94
C ALA A 209 17.58 8.20 2.98
N ALA A 210 17.67 8.99 1.91
CA ALA A 210 16.96 10.25 1.79
C ALA A 210 15.44 10.06 1.82
N MET A 211 14.90 9.09 1.11
CA MET A 211 13.47 8.74 1.14
C MET A 211 13.00 8.37 2.56
N ARG A 212 13.76 7.56 3.28
CA ARG A 212 13.41 7.18 4.66
C ARG A 212 13.49 8.35 5.62
N ALA A 213 14.46 9.25 5.43
CA ALA A 213 14.64 10.45 6.25
C ALA A 213 13.46 11.43 6.16
N THR A 214 12.62 11.34 5.11
CA THR A 214 11.38 12.12 5.02
C THR A 214 10.39 11.81 6.15
N LEU A 215 10.52 10.67 6.84
CA LEU A 215 9.70 10.36 8.01
C LEU A 215 10.11 11.12 9.27
N ASP A 216 11.37 11.54 9.41
CA ASP A 216 11.87 12.14 10.66
C ASP A 216 11.06 13.38 11.09
N PRO A 217 10.78 14.37 10.23
CA PRO A 217 9.95 15.51 10.59
C PRO A 217 8.49 15.12 10.89
N ILE A 218 7.96 14.09 10.24
CA ILE A 218 6.61 13.59 10.46
C ILE A 218 6.49 12.96 11.85
N LEU A 219 7.45 12.10 12.21
CA LEU A 219 7.52 11.45 13.52
C LEU A 219 7.67 12.48 14.65
N ALA A 220 8.42 13.56 14.42
CA ALA A 220 8.63 14.61 15.39
C ALA A 220 7.36 15.42 15.69
N ARG A 221 6.50 15.62 14.67
CA ARG A 221 5.31 16.49 14.80
C ARG A 221 4.01 15.74 15.09
N ASN A 222 3.91 14.44 14.78
CA ASN A 222 2.69 13.68 15.01
C ASN A 222 2.94 12.41 15.87
N PRO A 223 2.57 12.41 17.17
CA PRO A 223 2.80 11.28 18.08
C PRO A 223 1.98 10.02 17.73
N ASN A 224 0.93 10.13 16.92
CA ASN A 224 0.15 8.99 16.47
C ASN A 224 0.93 8.11 15.48
N ILE A 225 1.99 8.65 14.87
CA ILE A 225 2.82 8.01 13.85
C ILE A 225 4.13 7.54 14.47
N GLN A 226 4.43 6.26 14.32
CA GLN A 226 5.63 5.66 14.90
C GLN A 226 6.23 4.61 13.95
N ILE A 227 7.53 4.37 14.06
CA ILE A 227 8.20 3.23 13.43
C ILE A 227 8.17 2.06 14.41
N SER A 228 7.43 0.99 14.09
CA SER A 228 7.42 -0.24 14.90
C SER A 228 8.66 -1.09 14.64
N ALA A 229 9.16 -1.13 13.42
CA ALA A 229 10.37 -1.88 13.11
C ALA A 229 11.13 -1.32 11.90
N LYS A 230 12.47 -1.40 11.98
CA LYS A 230 13.39 -1.30 10.84
C LYS A 230 13.95 -2.69 10.58
N VAL A 231 13.78 -3.21 9.36
CA VAL A 231 14.11 -4.60 9.01
C VAL A 231 15.10 -4.66 7.85
N ALA A 232 15.98 -5.65 7.83
CA ALA A 232 17.05 -5.76 6.83
C ALA A 232 16.59 -6.15 5.43
N SER A 233 15.32 -6.52 5.25
CA SER A 233 14.78 -6.89 3.94
C SER A 233 14.72 -5.71 2.98
N ASN A 234 14.82 -6.04 1.71
CA ASN A 234 14.54 -5.12 0.62
C ASN A 234 13.02 -4.98 0.39
N HIS A 235 12.65 -3.97 -0.39
CA HIS A 235 11.26 -3.62 -0.70
C HIS A 235 10.39 -4.80 -1.14
N THR A 236 10.90 -5.67 -2.02
CA THR A 236 10.12 -6.81 -2.56
C THR A 236 10.05 -8.01 -1.63
N GLY A 237 10.99 -8.13 -0.71
CA GLY A 237 11.10 -9.26 0.22
C GLY A 237 10.37 -9.09 1.54
N ILE A 238 10.12 -7.84 1.93
CA ILE A 238 9.67 -7.47 3.28
C ILE A 238 8.40 -8.19 3.75
N VAL A 239 7.37 -8.26 2.92
CA VAL A 239 6.09 -8.91 3.29
C VAL A 239 6.26 -10.41 3.53
N ARG A 240 7.22 -11.04 2.83
CA ARG A 240 7.47 -12.47 2.93
C ARG A 240 8.48 -12.84 4.03
N LYS A 241 9.49 -11.99 4.25
CA LYS A 241 10.58 -12.29 5.18
C LYS A 241 10.31 -11.75 6.58
N ASP A 242 9.72 -10.54 6.66
CA ASP A 242 9.52 -9.83 7.93
C ASP A 242 8.04 -9.78 8.34
N TYR A 243 7.26 -10.78 7.93
CA TYR A 243 5.83 -10.90 8.23
C TYR A 243 5.54 -10.84 9.74
N ARG A 244 6.49 -11.29 10.60
CA ARG A 244 6.34 -11.21 12.06
C ARG A 244 6.37 -9.78 12.58
N ALA A 245 7.22 -8.91 12.01
CA ALA A 245 7.25 -7.50 12.36
C ALA A 245 5.95 -6.80 11.93
N ILE A 246 5.42 -7.14 10.76
CA ILE A 246 4.13 -6.63 10.29
C ILE A 246 2.99 -7.07 11.22
N ALA A 247 2.96 -8.34 11.59
CA ALA A 247 1.95 -8.88 12.50
C ALA A 247 2.07 -8.26 13.91
N ALA A 248 3.28 -8.01 14.39
CA ALA A 248 3.52 -7.31 15.67
C ALA A 248 2.94 -5.90 15.64
N ALA A 249 3.16 -5.12 14.59
CA ALA A 249 2.59 -3.78 14.44
C ALA A 249 1.05 -3.79 14.41
N VAL A 250 0.43 -4.79 13.80
CA VAL A 250 -1.04 -4.98 13.86
C VAL A 250 -1.50 -5.19 15.30
N ARG A 251 -0.79 -6.03 16.08
CA ARG A 251 -1.10 -6.28 17.50
C ARG A 251 -0.86 -5.04 18.37
N GLU A 252 0.18 -4.24 18.11
CA GLU A 252 0.46 -2.98 18.80
C GLU A 252 -0.71 -1.99 18.66
N ILE A 253 -1.20 -1.77 17.45
CA ILE A 253 -2.34 -0.88 17.20
C ILE A 253 -3.59 -1.40 17.93
N ALA A 254 -3.81 -2.70 17.89
CA ALA A 254 -4.98 -3.29 18.55
C ALA A 254 -4.93 -3.14 20.08
N ALA A 255 -3.77 -3.27 20.68
CA ALA A 255 -3.58 -3.07 22.13
C ALA A 255 -3.79 -1.60 22.53
N ALA A 256 -3.25 -0.65 21.75
CA ALA A 256 -3.42 0.78 22.01
C ALA A 256 -4.90 1.22 21.97
N SER A 257 -5.69 0.62 21.11
CA SER A 257 -7.14 0.94 20.99
C SER A 257 -7.97 0.42 22.18
N HIS A 258 -7.48 -0.54 22.99
CA HIS A 258 -8.15 -0.99 24.20
C HIS A 258 -7.87 -0.05 25.40
N SER A 259 -6.70 0.57 25.43
CA SER A 259 -6.28 1.46 26.52
C SER A 259 -6.97 2.83 26.46
N ALA A 260 -7.44 3.25 25.30
CA ALA A 260 -8.11 4.54 25.09
C ALA A 260 -9.63 4.50 25.35
N GLY A 261 -10.20 3.32 25.65
CA GLY A 261 -11.63 3.11 25.90
C GLY A 261 -11.99 2.90 27.39
N HIS A 262 -11.02 3.09 28.27
CA HIS A 262 -11.21 3.11 29.73
C HIS A 262 -10.83 4.49 30.28
#